data_7b7b04ba55ba12593fd79cb5d3b4bfb1
#
_entry.id   7b7b04ba55ba12593fd79cb5d3b4bfb1
#
_cell.length_a   1.000
_cell.length_b   1.000
_cell.length_c   1.000
_cell.angle_alpha   90.00
_cell.angle_beta   90.00
_cell.angle_gamma   90.00
#
_symmetry.space_group_name_H-M   'P 1'
#
loop_
_entity.id
_entity.type
_entity.pdbx_description
1 polymer ?
#
loop_
_entity_poly.entity_id
_entity_poly.type
_entity_poly.pdbx_seq_one_letter_code
_entity_poly.pdbx_strand_id
1 'polypeptide(L)'
;MTRTILIVDDDPGIRKLIATTLEDVAGYRLQEASDGVEAVARAVEARPEIVFLDVDMPQLNGIEACRRLRSDPATAGATIVMLTGASGPQAERGALAAGADLFLTKPFSPLHLLRLVDRIGATG
;
A
#
# COMPACT_ATOMS: atom_id res chain seq x y z
N MET A 1 11.16 -15.52 -9.12
CA MET A 1 10.09 -15.59 -8.11
C MET A 1 9.12 -14.44 -8.28
N THR A 2 7.84 -14.74 -8.17
CA THR A 2 6.80 -13.71 -8.26
C THR A 2 6.66 -13.02 -6.91
N ARG A 3 6.73 -11.69 -6.93
CA ARG A 3 6.53 -10.86 -5.74
C ARG A 3 5.07 -10.40 -5.70
N THR A 4 4.56 -10.12 -4.53
CA THR A 4 3.16 -9.73 -4.35
C THR A 4 3.05 -8.25 -4.02
N ILE A 5 2.08 -7.58 -4.65
CA ILE A 5 1.66 -6.23 -4.29
C ILE A 5 0.25 -6.36 -3.72
N LEU A 6 0.05 -5.84 -2.52
CA LEU A 6 -1.27 -5.79 -1.89
C LEU A 6 -1.82 -4.37 -2.01
N ILE A 7 -3.04 -4.27 -2.54
CA ILE A 7 -3.71 -2.98 -2.76
C ILE A 7 -4.88 -2.90 -1.78
N VAL A 8 -4.83 -1.93 -0.86
CA VAL A 8 -5.81 -1.77 0.20
C VAL A 8 -6.48 -0.41 0.11
N ASP A 9 -7.76 -0.42 -0.23
CA ASP A 9 -8.58 0.79 -0.28
C ASP A 9 -10.04 0.35 -0.20
N ASP A 10 -10.86 1.09 0.54
CA ASP A 10 -12.29 0.78 0.64
C ASP A 10 -13.06 1.21 -0.62
N ASP A 11 -12.46 2.05 -1.45
CA ASP A 11 -13.06 2.47 -2.72
C ASP A 11 -12.67 1.48 -3.83
N PRO A 12 -13.63 0.70 -4.35
CA PRO A 12 -13.33 -0.26 -5.40
C PRO A 12 -12.83 0.39 -6.70
N GLY A 13 -13.19 1.67 -6.93
CA GLY A 13 -12.68 2.41 -8.09
C GLY A 13 -11.19 2.67 -7.99
N ILE A 14 -10.71 3.04 -6.81
CA ILE A 14 -9.28 3.26 -6.56
C ILE A 14 -8.52 1.95 -6.67
N ARG A 15 -9.04 0.86 -6.06
CA ARG A 15 -8.40 -0.45 -6.19
C ARG A 15 -8.27 -0.87 -7.64
N LYS A 16 -9.34 -0.68 -8.43
CA LYS A 16 -9.33 -1.02 -9.85
C LYS A 16 -8.33 -0.18 -10.63
N LEU A 17 -8.24 1.12 -10.33
CA LEU A 17 -7.27 2.01 -10.97
C LEU A 17 -5.86 1.52 -10.75
N ILE A 18 -5.51 1.21 -9.51
CA ILE A 18 -4.17 0.74 -9.17
C ILE A 18 -3.91 -0.62 -9.80
N ALA A 19 -4.86 -1.56 -9.67
CA ALA A 19 -4.71 -2.90 -10.22
C ALA A 19 -4.54 -2.88 -11.73
N THR A 20 -5.37 -2.11 -12.44
CA THR A 20 -5.29 -2.00 -13.89
C THR A 20 -3.97 -1.38 -14.33
N THR A 21 -3.51 -0.36 -13.60
CA THR A 21 -2.23 0.30 -13.89
C THR A 21 -1.05 -0.64 -13.74
N LEU A 22 -1.11 -1.53 -12.76
CA LEU A 22 0.02 -2.40 -12.42
C LEU A 22 -0.06 -3.81 -13.00
N GLU A 23 -1.17 -4.19 -13.63
CA GLU A 23 -1.37 -5.57 -14.09
C GLU A 23 -0.34 -6.05 -15.11
N ASP A 24 0.25 -5.14 -15.87
CA ASP A 24 1.26 -5.48 -16.87
C ASP A 24 2.70 -5.34 -16.36
N VAL A 25 2.88 -5.00 -15.09
CA VAL A 25 4.22 -4.90 -14.51
C VAL A 25 4.73 -6.30 -14.20
N ALA A 26 5.78 -6.70 -14.92
CA ALA A 26 6.31 -8.06 -14.81
C ALA A 26 6.87 -8.35 -13.41
N GLY A 27 6.68 -9.58 -12.96
CA GLY A 27 7.26 -10.04 -11.70
C GLY A 27 6.40 -9.81 -10.48
N TYR A 28 5.19 -9.25 -10.64
CA TYR A 28 4.29 -9.00 -9.51
C TYR A 28 2.96 -9.72 -9.67
N ARG A 29 2.47 -10.24 -8.55
CA ARG A 29 1.10 -10.73 -8.41
C ARG A 29 0.33 -9.70 -7.59
N LEU A 30 -0.87 -9.35 -8.03
CA LEU A 30 -1.69 -8.35 -7.35
C LEU A 30 -2.75 -9.01 -6.48
N GLN A 31 -2.92 -8.51 -5.27
CA GLN A 31 -4.00 -8.89 -4.37
C GLN A 31 -4.66 -7.62 -3.85
N GLU A 32 -5.92 -7.73 -3.45
CA GLU A 32 -6.70 -6.58 -2.99
C GLU A 32 -7.33 -6.86 -1.63
N ALA A 33 -7.51 -5.80 -0.86
CA ALA A 33 -8.25 -5.83 0.39
C ALA A 33 -9.07 -4.55 0.50
N SER A 34 -10.22 -4.62 1.14
CA SER A 34 -11.17 -3.50 1.22
C SER A 34 -11.17 -2.78 2.57
N ASP A 35 -10.49 -3.32 3.57
CA ASP A 35 -10.39 -2.69 4.89
C ASP A 35 -9.10 -3.11 5.58
N GLY A 36 -8.83 -2.48 6.72
CA GLY A 36 -7.58 -2.72 7.44
C GLY A 36 -7.47 -4.09 8.08
N VAL A 37 -8.59 -4.69 8.48
CA VAL A 37 -8.59 -6.04 9.07
C VAL A 37 -8.23 -7.06 7.99
N GLU A 38 -8.89 -6.98 6.84
CA GLU A 38 -8.59 -7.85 5.71
C GLU A 38 -7.14 -7.66 5.23
N ALA A 39 -6.68 -6.40 5.23
CA ALA A 39 -5.31 -6.07 4.81
C ALA A 39 -4.27 -6.80 5.65
N VAL A 40 -4.42 -6.75 6.97
CA VAL A 40 -3.47 -7.41 7.87
C VAL A 40 -3.49 -8.91 7.67
N ALA A 41 -4.69 -9.51 7.59
CA ALA A 41 -4.83 -10.95 7.38
C ALA A 41 -4.19 -11.42 6.07
N ARG A 42 -4.47 -10.70 4.97
CA ARG A 42 -3.90 -11.06 3.68
C ARG A 42 -2.40 -10.85 3.61
N ALA A 43 -1.90 -9.79 4.25
CA ALA A 43 -0.47 -9.49 4.25
C ALA A 43 0.34 -10.53 5.00
N VAL A 44 -0.15 -11.00 6.15
CA VAL A 44 0.54 -12.05 6.91
C VAL A 44 0.64 -13.33 6.09
N GLU A 45 -0.42 -13.67 5.36
CA GLU A 45 -0.44 -14.86 4.52
C GLU A 45 0.42 -14.73 3.26
N ALA A 46 0.28 -13.61 2.55
CA ALA A 46 0.92 -13.39 1.25
C ALA A 46 2.34 -12.85 1.33
N ARG A 47 2.70 -12.20 2.43
CA ARG A 47 4.00 -11.54 2.62
C ARG A 47 4.35 -10.64 1.45
N PRO A 48 3.53 -9.60 1.19
CA PRO A 48 3.75 -8.75 0.03
C PRO A 48 5.04 -7.95 0.14
N GLU A 49 5.64 -7.66 -1.00
CA GLU A 49 6.80 -6.78 -1.07
C GLU A 49 6.38 -5.33 -0.97
N ILE A 50 5.23 -5.00 -1.56
CA ILE A 50 4.69 -3.63 -1.58
C ILE A 50 3.25 -3.66 -1.10
N VAL A 51 2.88 -2.72 -0.23
CA VAL A 51 1.51 -2.54 0.23
C VAL A 51 1.09 -1.10 -0.06
N PHE A 52 0.06 -0.93 -0.89
CA PHE A 52 -0.60 0.36 -1.05
C PHE A 52 -1.75 0.38 -0.04
N LEU A 53 -1.73 1.33 0.88
CA LEU A 53 -2.60 1.31 2.05
C LEU A 53 -3.30 2.64 2.25
N ASP A 54 -4.62 2.64 2.04
CA ASP A 54 -5.44 3.82 2.25
C ASP A 54 -5.48 4.19 3.74
N VAL A 55 -5.36 5.47 4.04
CA VAL A 55 -5.40 5.96 5.41
C VAL A 55 -6.83 5.88 5.97
N ASP A 56 -7.82 6.28 5.19
CA ASP A 56 -9.21 6.38 5.64
C ASP A 56 -10.03 5.17 5.24
N MET A 57 -10.16 4.20 6.16
CA MET A 57 -10.93 2.98 5.91
C MET A 57 -11.79 2.63 7.12
N PRO A 58 -12.91 1.92 6.89
CA PRO A 58 -13.71 1.39 7.98
C PRO A 58 -13.00 0.24 8.69
N GLN A 59 -13.48 -0.14 9.84
CA GLN A 59 -12.96 -1.21 10.69
C GLN A 59 -11.62 -0.80 11.31
N LEU A 60 -10.54 -1.00 10.58
CA LEU A 60 -9.20 -0.64 11.02
C LEU A 60 -8.63 0.34 10.01
N ASN A 61 -8.33 1.57 10.42
CA ASN A 61 -7.78 2.58 9.52
C ASN A 61 -6.34 2.25 9.11
N GLY A 62 -5.86 2.93 8.06
CA GLY A 62 -4.55 2.66 7.48
C GLY A 62 -3.38 2.90 8.43
N ILE A 63 -3.48 3.88 9.31
CA ILE A 63 -2.43 4.17 10.29
C ILE A 63 -2.23 2.98 11.23
N GLU A 64 -3.33 2.47 11.78
CA GLU A 64 -3.28 1.32 12.69
C GLU A 64 -2.89 0.04 11.95
N ALA A 65 -3.40 -0.15 10.73
CA ALA A 65 -3.01 -1.29 9.90
C ALA A 65 -1.50 -1.28 9.65
N CYS A 66 -0.94 -0.11 9.34
CA CYS A 66 0.50 0.04 9.12
C CYS A 66 1.30 -0.36 10.35
N ARG A 67 0.87 0.10 11.53
CA ARG A 67 1.53 -0.28 12.78
C ARG A 67 1.53 -1.78 13.00
N ARG A 68 0.39 -2.43 12.74
CA ARG A 68 0.29 -3.89 12.87
C ARG A 68 1.18 -4.63 11.89
N LEU A 69 1.26 -4.15 10.65
CA LEU A 69 2.15 -4.74 9.65
C LEU A 69 3.61 -4.63 10.09
N ARG A 70 4.00 -3.49 10.65
CA ARG A 70 5.38 -3.29 11.11
C ARG A 70 5.74 -4.14 12.33
N SER A 71 4.74 -4.49 13.14
CA SER A 71 4.99 -5.28 14.35
C SER A 71 5.01 -6.78 14.12
N ASP A 72 4.63 -7.25 12.92
CA ASP A 72 4.63 -8.68 12.59
C ASP A 72 5.88 -9.02 11.76
N PRO A 73 6.71 -9.99 12.16
CA PRO A 73 7.91 -10.35 11.40
C PRO A 73 7.63 -10.74 9.95
N ALA A 74 6.45 -11.30 9.66
CA ALA A 74 6.08 -11.71 8.31
C ALA A 74 5.91 -10.51 7.37
N THR A 75 5.60 -9.32 7.90
CA THR A 75 5.25 -8.15 7.11
C THR A 75 6.12 -6.92 7.41
N ALA A 76 6.96 -7.00 8.43
CA ALA A 76 7.75 -5.86 8.88
C ALA A 76 8.68 -5.27 7.80
N GLY A 77 9.11 -6.10 6.86
CA GLY A 77 10.02 -5.66 5.78
C GLY A 77 9.33 -5.17 4.51
N ALA A 78 8.00 -5.17 4.46
CA ALA A 78 7.28 -4.71 3.28
C ALA A 78 7.48 -3.21 3.06
N THR A 79 7.51 -2.79 1.80
CA THR A 79 7.48 -1.36 1.47
C THR A 79 6.02 -0.90 1.54
N ILE A 80 5.72 0.01 2.45
CA ILE A 80 4.36 0.51 2.64
C ILE A 80 4.23 1.91 2.06
N VAL A 81 3.29 2.05 1.12
CA VAL A 81 2.94 3.33 0.48
C VAL A 81 1.56 3.73 0.98
N MET A 82 1.48 4.80 1.77
CA MET A 82 0.19 5.31 2.24
C MET A 82 -0.50 6.09 1.15
N LEU A 83 -1.81 5.88 1.01
CA LEU A 83 -2.66 6.62 0.09
C LEU A 83 -3.57 7.52 0.92
N THR A 84 -3.60 8.81 0.62
CA THR A 84 -4.37 9.76 1.41
C THR A 84 -4.95 10.88 0.56
N GLY A 85 -6.15 11.34 0.91
CA GLY A 85 -6.74 12.53 0.32
C GLY A 85 -6.21 13.82 0.94
N ALA A 86 -5.55 13.72 2.10
CA ALA A 86 -4.95 14.87 2.77
C ALA A 86 -3.52 15.08 2.30
N SER A 87 -3.10 16.34 2.15
CA SER A 87 -1.75 16.68 1.76
C SER A 87 -1.13 17.60 2.81
N GLY A 88 0.18 17.76 2.72
CA GLY A 88 0.92 18.66 3.59
C GLY A 88 1.76 17.95 4.63
N PRO A 89 2.62 18.73 5.36
CA PRO A 89 3.61 18.14 6.25
C PRO A 89 3.03 17.32 7.39
N GLN A 90 1.86 17.69 7.89
CA GLN A 90 1.24 16.98 9.01
C GLN A 90 0.75 15.59 8.62
N ALA A 91 0.10 15.48 7.45
CA ALA A 91 -0.36 14.20 6.93
C ALA A 91 0.82 13.28 6.65
N GLU A 92 1.87 13.83 6.06
CA GLU A 92 3.09 13.08 5.75
C GLU A 92 3.77 12.58 7.01
N ARG A 93 3.89 13.43 8.04
CA ARG A 93 4.48 13.02 9.32
C ARG A 93 3.69 11.92 9.99
N GLY A 94 2.36 11.99 9.92
CA GLY A 94 1.51 10.95 10.48
C GLY A 94 1.73 9.59 9.83
N ALA A 95 1.83 9.57 8.51
CA ALA A 95 2.09 8.35 7.76
C ALA A 95 3.47 7.77 8.08
N LEU A 96 4.50 8.61 8.09
CA LEU A 96 5.86 8.18 8.39
C LEU A 96 6.01 7.71 9.84
N ALA A 97 5.36 8.39 10.78
CA ALA A 97 5.38 8.00 12.19
C ALA A 97 4.73 6.63 12.42
N ALA A 98 3.77 6.25 11.59
CA ALA A 98 3.14 4.93 11.66
C ALA A 98 4.02 3.82 11.06
N GLY A 99 5.08 4.19 10.35
CA GLY A 99 6.02 3.25 9.74
C GLY A 99 5.92 3.14 8.22
N ALA A 100 5.17 4.03 7.56
CA ALA A 100 5.11 4.05 6.09
C ALA A 100 6.45 4.48 5.51
N ASP A 101 6.83 3.91 4.38
CA ASP A 101 8.06 4.29 3.67
C ASP A 101 7.81 5.45 2.73
N LEU A 102 6.63 5.47 2.12
CA LEU A 102 6.26 6.44 1.11
C LEU A 102 4.80 6.83 1.30
N PHE A 103 4.42 7.87 0.58
CA PHE A 103 3.10 8.45 0.75
C PHE A 103 2.67 9.06 -0.58
N LEU A 104 1.43 8.82 -0.96
CA LEU A 104 0.87 9.27 -2.22
C LEU A 104 -0.43 10.00 -1.94
N THR A 105 -0.56 11.22 -2.47
CA THR A 105 -1.77 12.02 -2.30
C THR A 105 -2.75 11.74 -3.43
N LYS A 106 -4.00 11.48 -3.09
CA LYS A 106 -5.09 11.35 -4.07
C LYS A 106 -5.56 12.72 -4.54
N PRO A 107 -5.87 12.91 -5.80
CA PRO A 107 -5.72 11.95 -6.89
C PRO A 107 -4.27 11.84 -7.36
N PHE A 108 -3.85 10.66 -7.71
CA PHE A 108 -2.53 10.40 -8.28
C PHE A 108 -2.66 9.92 -9.73
N SER A 109 -1.63 10.15 -10.54
CA SER A 109 -1.66 9.71 -11.93
C SER A 109 -1.13 8.27 -12.08
N PRO A 110 -1.62 7.51 -13.07
CA PRO A 110 -1.07 6.19 -13.38
C PRO A 110 0.43 6.21 -13.64
N LEU A 111 0.93 7.23 -14.32
CA LEU A 111 2.36 7.33 -14.60
C LEU A 111 3.19 7.50 -13.32
N HIS A 112 2.69 8.31 -12.37
CA HIS A 112 3.34 8.48 -11.08
C HIS A 112 3.42 7.15 -10.33
N LEU A 113 2.33 6.40 -10.36
CA LEU A 113 2.24 5.09 -9.72
C LEU A 113 3.25 4.10 -10.33
N LEU A 114 3.33 4.06 -11.66
CA LEU A 114 4.28 3.19 -12.35
C LEU A 114 5.73 3.54 -12.03
N ARG A 115 6.05 4.83 -11.98
CA ARG A 115 7.40 5.29 -11.62
C ARG A 115 7.76 4.91 -10.19
N LEU A 116 6.79 4.99 -9.28
CA LEU A 116 6.98 4.65 -7.88
C LEU A 116 7.31 3.16 -7.74
N VAL A 117 6.53 2.29 -8.38
CA VAL A 117 6.74 0.84 -8.32
C VAL A 117 8.07 0.47 -8.96
N ASP A 118 8.41 1.11 -10.07
CA ASP A 118 9.70 0.88 -10.75
C ASP A 118 10.87 1.22 -9.83
N ARG A 119 10.78 2.36 -9.14
CA ARG A 119 11.83 2.80 -8.20
C ARG A 119 11.96 1.84 -7.02
N ILE A 120 10.84 1.37 -6.46
CA ILE A 120 10.86 0.40 -5.36
C ILE A 120 11.52 -0.89 -5.82
N GLY A 121 11.14 -1.41 -6.99
CA GLY A 121 11.71 -2.63 -7.54
C GLY A 121 13.20 -2.52 -7.83
N ALA A 122 13.67 -1.35 -8.23
CA ALA A 122 15.08 -1.13 -8.54
C ALA A 122 15.96 -1.15 -7.30
N THR A 123 15.43 -0.77 -6.14
CA THR A 123 16.20 -0.75 -4.89
C THR A 123 16.04 -2.02 -4.05
N GLY A 124 15.08 -2.82 -4.42
CA GLY A 124 14.81 -4.10 -3.73
C GLY A 124 15.46 -5.29 -4.42
#